data_4edd188e79c72163985b9ae9dca3b97c
#
_entry.id   4edd188e79c72163985b9ae9dca3b97c
#
_cell.length_a   1.000
_cell.length_b   1.000
_cell.length_c   1.000
_cell.angle_alpha   90.00
_cell.angle_beta   90.00
_cell.angle_gamma   90.00
#
_symmetry.space_group_name_H-M   'P 1'
#
loop_
_entity.id
_entity.type
_entity.pdbx_description
1 polymer ?
#
loop_
_entity_poly.entity_id
_entity_poly.type
_entity_poly.pdbx_seq_one_letter_code
_entity_poly.pdbx_strand_id
1 'polypeptide(L)'
;MKHRIRLLVVAIVLVAFAGTALAQKGRINKYHKSLSDKLSAMVQDGEKCKVNMNDSTDGDGMDAEIRLTMGIREFEAFAPVAALEAAALPHKFKAVNIYLRHEATGRVGRINFRDAEPLAAMYKAGEREKATSEMADSITWH
;
A
#
# COMPACT_ATOMS: atom_id res chain seq x y z
N MET A 1 41.37 19.49 -18.78
CA MET A 1 40.54 18.37 -19.27
C MET A 1 40.04 17.44 -18.17
N LYS A 2 40.87 16.99 -17.24
CA LYS A 2 40.43 16.07 -16.16
C LYS A 2 39.32 16.61 -15.24
N HIS A 3 39.30 17.90 -14.94
CA HIS A 3 38.25 18.50 -14.09
C HIS A 3 36.90 18.65 -14.77
N ARG A 4 36.86 18.87 -16.09
CA ARG A 4 35.59 18.99 -16.84
C ARG A 4 34.89 17.65 -16.97
N ILE A 5 35.63 16.55 -17.12
CA ILE A 5 35.06 15.21 -17.22
C ILE A 5 34.48 14.77 -15.87
N ARG A 6 35.13 15.10 -14.75
CA ARG A 6 34.59 14.78 -13.39
C ARG A 6 33.29 15.53 -13.09
N LEU A 7 33.20 16.79 -13.49
CA LEU A 7 31.97 17.59 -13.33
C LEU A 7 30.81 17.03 -14.18
N LEU A 8 31.10 16.59 -15.40
CA LEU A 8 30.08 16.00 -16.27
C LEU A 8 29.52 14.68 -15.73
N VAL A 9 30.40 13.82 -15.20
CA VAL A 9 30.01 12.54 -14.59
C VAL A 9 29.15 12.76 -13.34
N VAL A 10 29.51 13.72 -12.48
CA VAL A 10 28.74 14.06 -11.27
C VAL A 10 27.37 14.62 -11.66
N ALA A 11 27.27 15.47 -12.68
CA ALA A 11 26.01 16.01 -13.15
C ALA A 11 25.09 14.92 -13.72
N ILE A 12 25.62 13.96 -14.49
CA ILE A 12 24.84 12.84 -15.04
C ILE A 12 24.31 11.94 -13.93
N VAL A 13 25.14 11.64 -12.92
CA VAL A 13 24.71 10.83 -11.76
C VAL A 13 23.61 11.53 -10.96
N LEU A 14 23.72 12.83 -10.72
CA LEU A 14 22.68 13.60 -10.00
C LEU A 14 21.36 13.65 -10.77
N VAL A 15 21.39 13.82 -12.08
CA VAL A 15 20.19 13.81 -12.93
C VAL A 15 19.52 12.42 -12.95
N ALA A 16 20.29 11.34 -12.97
CA ALA A 16 19.77 9.99 -12.93
C ALA A 16 19.05 9.69 -11.59
N PHE A 17 19.61 10.12 -10.45
CA PHE A 17 18.98 9.98 -9.14
C PHE A 17 17.70 10.82 -9.01
N ALA A 18 17.71 12.05 -9.49
CA ALA A 18 16.51 12.90 -9.47
C ALA A 18 15.39 12.32 -10.35
N GLY A 19 15.71 11.78 -11.53
CA GLY A 19 14.76 11.15 -12.43
C GLY A 19 14.09 9.92 -11.84
N THR A 20 14.82 9.05 -11.12
CA THR A 20 14.27 7.87 -10.46
C THR A 20 13.37 8.23 -9.28
N ALA A 21 13.72 9.22 -8.48
CA ALA A 21 12.91 9.69 -7.36
C ALA A 21 11.57 10.30 -7.82
N LEU A 22 11.58 11.11 -8.89
CA LEU A 22 10.36 11.68 -9.50
C LEU A 22 9.46 10.60 -10.10
N ALA A 23 10.02 9.61 -10.79
CA ALA A 23 9.27 8.48 -11.36
C ALA A 23 8.62 7.62 -10.26
N GLN A 24 9.30 7.38 -9.16
CA GLN A 24 8.75 6.65 -8.00
C GLN A 24 7.60 7.43 -7.35
N LYS A 25 7.77 8.74 -7.14
CA LYS A 25 6.71 9.60 -6.59
C LYS A 25 5.45 9.59 -7.46
N GLY A 26 5.59 9.67 -8.79
CA GLY A 26 4.45 9.59 -9.72
C GLY A 26 3.72 8.25 -9.67
N ARG A 27 4.45 7.14 -9.52
CA ARG A 27 3.88 5.79 -9.37
C ARG A 27 3.12 5.63 -8.05
N ILE A 28 3.68 6.13 -6.96
CA ILE A 28 3.05 6.11 -5.63
C ILE A 28 1.76 6.92 -5.65
N ASN A 29 1.75 8.12 -6.22
CA ASN A 29 0.57 8.97 -6.32
C ASN A 29 -0.56 8.29 -7.12
N LYS A 30 -0.22 7.63 -8.24
CA LYS A 30 -1.19 6.89 -9.05
C LYS A 30 -1.78 5.70 -8.30
N TYR A 31 -0.95 4.93 -7.62
CA TYR A 31 -1.37 3.82 -6.79
C TYR A 31 -2.27 4.29 -5.64
N HIS A 32 -1.83 5.32 -4.91
CA HIS A 32 -2.57 5.92 -3.81
C HIS A 32 -3.97 6.36 -4.25
N LYS A 33 -4.08 7.10 -5.35
CA LYS A 33 -5.37 7.55 -5.88
C LYS A 33 -6.27 6.36 -6.25
N SER A 34 -5.74 5.38 -6.97
CA SER A 34 -6.49 4.20 -7.40
C SER A 34 -7.02 3.40 -6.21
N LEU A 35 -6.20 3.19 -5.18
CA LEU A 35 -6.60 2.48 -3.98
C LEU A 35 -7.65 3.26 -3.18
N SER A 36 -7.43 4.55 -2.99
CA SER A 36 -8.37 5.43 -2.28
C SER A 36 -9.74 5.46 -2.95
N ASP A 37 -9.79 5.67 -4.26
CA ASP A 37 -11.03 5.70 -5.03
C ASP A 37 -11.77 4.36 -4.93
N LYS A 38 -11.06 3.25 -5.06
CA LYS A 38 -11.63 1.90 -5.01
C LYS A 38 -12.19 1.55 -3.63
N LEU A 39 -11.44 1.79 -2.57
CA LEU A 39 -11.90 1.49 -1.21
C LEU A 39 -13.02 2.42 -0.76
N SER A 40 -12.98 3.69 -1.13
CA SER A 40 -14.04 4.64 -0.83
C SER A 40 -15.38 4.28 -1.48
N ALA A 41 -15.35 3.63 -2.64
CA ALA A 41 -16.55 3.13 -3.32
C ALA A 41 -17.15 1.87 -2.66
N MET A 42 -16.37 1.16 -1.84
CA MET A 42 -16.78 -0.08 -1.17
C MET A 42 -17.36 0.13 0.22
N VAL A 43 -17.07 1.25 0.88
CA VAL A 43 -17.60 1.57 2.21
C VAL A 43 -19.03 2.10 2.12
N GLN A 44 -19.80 1.92 3.21
CA GLN A 44 -21.21 2.33 3.28
C GLN A 44 -21.34 3.81 3.64
N ASP A 45 -22.56 4.34 3.51
CA ASP A 45 -22.86 5.71 3.91
C ASP A 45 -22.54 5.94 5.39
N GLY A 46 -21.80 7.02 5.67
CA GLY A 46 -21.32 7.36 7.02
C GLY A 46 -20.00 6.72 7.41
N GLU A 47 -19.53 5.71 6.68
CA GLU A 47 -18.20 5.14 6.83
C GLU A 47 -17.15 5.91 6.01
N LYS A 48 -15.89 5.89 6.45
CA LYS A 48 -14.81 6.58 5.75
C LYS A 48 -13.60 5.67 5.61
N CYS A 49 -12.93 5.80 4.47
CA CYS A 49 -11.66 5.16 4.19
C CYS A 49 -10.67 6.22 3.73
N LYS A 50 -9.51 6.28 4.37
CA LYS A 50 -8.41 7.16 4.00
C LYS A 50 -7.14 6.34 3.80
N VAL A 51 -6.48 6.52 2.67
CA VAL A 51 -5.21 5.89 2.35
C VAL A 51 -4.08 6.90 2.53
N ASN A 52 -3.02 6.51 3.23
CA ASN A 52 -1.78 7.26 3.35
C ASN A 52 -0.62 6.39 2.87
N MET A 53 0.38 7.03 2.28
CA MET A 53 1.65 6.39 1.90
C MET A 53 2.75 7.01 2.75
N ASN A 54 3.48 6.16 3.47
CA ASN A 54 4.54 6.58 4.38
C ASN A 54 5.85 5.86 4.06
N ASP A 55 6.97 6.48 4.41
CA ASP A 55 8.26 5.79 4.33
C ASP A 55 8.26 4.56 5.25
N SER A 56 8.77 3.46 4.73
CA SER A 56 8.82 2.21 5.50
C SER A 56 9.91 2.29 6.57
N THR A 57 9.58 1.83 7.78
CA THR A 57 10.55 1.65 8.87
C THR A 57 11.43 0.41 8.67
N ASP A 58 11.04 -0.50 7.77
CA ASP A 58 11.74 -1.77 7.51
C ASP A 58 12.78 -1.65 6.37
N GLY A 59 13.10 -0.44 5.90
CA GLY A 59 14.10 -0.20 4.87
C GLY A 59 13.61 0.66 3.71
N ASP A 60 14.19 0.46 2.53
CA ASP A 60 13.88 1.24 1.33
C ASP A 60 12.53 0.85 0.73
N GLY A 61 11.53 1.65 0.92
CA GLY A 61 10.21 1.43 0.34
C GLY A 61 9.15 2.28 1.00
N MET A 62 7.90 2.05 0.61
CA MET A 62 6.75 2.76 1.13
C MET A 62 5.80 1.78 1.80
N ASP A 63 5.20 2.19 2.90
CA ASP A 63 4.10 1.49 3.53
C ASP A 63 2.77 2.12 3.11
N ALA A 64 1.76 1.30 2.87
CA ALA A 64 0.39 1.73 2.66
C ALA A 64 -0.38 1.65 3.98
N GLU A 65 -0.88 2.76 4.49
CA GLU A 65 -1.74 2.81 5.67
C GLU A 65 -3.18 3.09 5.22
N ILE A 66 -4.07 2.17 5.56
CA ILE A 66 -5.51 2.28 5.28
C ILE A 66 -6.22 2.56 6.60
N ARG A 67 -6.73 3.76 6.76
CA ARG A 67 -7.44 4.22 7.96
C ARG A 67 -8.94 4.11 7.72
N LEU A 68 -9.61 3.37 8.59
CA LEU A 68 -11.02 3.03 8.46
C LEU A 68 -11.83 3.61 9.63
N THR A 69 -12.81 4.44 9.30
CA THR A 69 -13.81 4.99 10.23
C THR A 69 -15.11 4.23 10.00
N MET A 70 -15.36 3.26 10.83
CA MET A 70 -16.53 2.37 10.80
C MET A 70 -16.70 1.64 12.14
N GLY A 71 -17.81 0.93 12.32
CA GLY A 71 -18.01 0.06 13.47
C GLY A 71 -16.95 -1.05 13.54
N ILE A 72 -16.74 -1.61 14.73
CA ILE A 72 -15.71 -2.64 14.93
C ILE A 72 -16.00 -3.92 14.13
N ARG A 73 -17.25 -4.32 14.03
CA ARG A 73 -17.65 -5.51 13.26
C ARG A 73 -17.42 -5.31 11.76
N GLU A 74 -17.79 -4.14 11.25
CA GLU A 74 -17.57 -3.73 9.89
C GLU A 74 -16.08 -3.65 9.58
N PHE A 75 -15.28 -3.14 10.50
CA PHE A 75 -13.82 -3.11 10.39
C PHE A 75 -13.22 -4.52 10.31
N GLU A 76 -13.62 -5.43 11.18
CA GLU A 76 -13.11 -6.82 11.18
C GLU A 76 -13.46 -7.55 9.87
N ALA A 77 -14.62 -7.28 9.29
CA ALA A 77 -15.03 -7.85 8.02
C ALA A 77 -14.34 -7.18 6.82
N PHE A 78 -14.13 -5.86 6.84
CA PHE A 78 -13.63 -5.09 5.72
C PHE A 78 -12.09 -5.04 5.65
N ALA A 79 -11.39 -5.06 6.77
CA ALA A 79 -9.94 -4.96 6.80
C ALA A 79 -9.21 -6.00 5.92
N PRO A 80 -9.58 -7.29 5.93
CA PRO A 80 -8.98 -8.28 5.01
C PRO A 80 -9.24 -7.95 3.55
N VAL A 81 -10.44 -7.49 3.22
CA VAL A 81 -10.81 -7.07 1.85
C VAL A 81 -10.00 -5.86 1.41
N ALA A 82 -9.83 -4.87 2.27
CA ALA A 82 -9.02 -3.69 1.99
C ALA A 82 -7.55 -4.05 1.75
N ALA A 83 -6.99 -4.99 2.51
CA ALA A 83 -5.64 -5.50 2.31
C ALA A 83 -5.50 -6.25 0.97
N LEU A 84 -6.48 -7.07 0.60
CA LEU A 84 -6.52 -7.78 -0.70
C LEU A 84 -6.59 -6.79 -1.87
N GLU A 85 -7.43 -5.78 -1.80
CA GLU A 85 -7.54 -4.75 -2.83
C GLU A 85 -6.25 -3.94 -2.97
N ALA A 86 -5.58 -3.62 -1.86
CA ALA A 86 -4.28 -2.95 -1.87
C ALA A 86 -3.21 -3.81 -2.54
N ALA A 87 -3.12 -5.09 -2.21
CA ALA A 87 -2.16 -6.01 -2.80
C ALA A 87 -2.48 -6.38 -4.26
N ALA A 88 -3.74 -6.31 -4.66
CA ALA A 88 -4.20 -6.64 -6.01
C ALA A 88 -3.93 -5.54 -7.04
N LEU A 89 -3.74 -4.29 -6.61
CA LEU A 89 -3.48 -3.19 -7.54
C LEU A 89 -2.10 -3.34 -8.21
N PRO A 90 -2.03 -3.16 -9.54
CA PRO A 90 -0.75 -3.15 -10.24
C PRO A 90 0.07 -1.92 -9.82
N HIS A 91 1.30 -2.13 -9.41
CA HIS A 91 2.26 -1.07 -9.08
C HIS A 91 3.67 -1.44 -9.47
N LYS A 92 4.51 -0.44 -9.66
CA LYS A 92 5.94 -0.59 -10.01
C LYS A 92 6.86 0.13 -9.02
N PHE A 93 6.40 0.41 -7.81
CA PHE A 93 7.21 0.93 -6.73
C PHE A 93 7.47 -0.17 -5.70
N LYS A 94 8.50 -0.01 -4.91
CA LYS A 94 8.82 -0.93 -3.82
C LYS A 94 7.86 -0.66 -2.65
N ALA A 95 6.95 -1.59 -2.41
CA ALA A 95 6.08 -1.58 -1.24
C ALA A 95 6.57 -2.61 -0.23
N VAL A 96 6.38 -2.35 1.05
CA VAL A 96 6.86 -3.20 2.14
C VAL A 96 5.70 -3.76 2.94
N ASN A 97 4.85 -2.91 3.52
CA ASN A 97 3.75 -3.33 4.38
C ASN A 97 2.42 -2.66 4.02
N ILE A 98 1.34 -3.33 4.37
CA ILE A 98 -0.01 -2.79 4.40
C ILE A 98 -0.43 -2.71 5.86
N TYR A 99 -0.86 -1.55 6.32
CA TYR A 99 -1.42 -1.30 7.63
C TYR A 99 -2.90 -0.99 7.52
N LEU A 100 -3.67 -1.56 8.44
CA LEU A 100 -5.11 -1.40 8.53
C LEU A 100 -5.42 -0.83 9.91
N ARG A 101 -5.82 0.44 9.96
CA ARG A 101 -6.09 1.13 11.22
C ARG A 101 -7.58 1.37 11.41
N HIS A 102 -8.10 0.94 12.56
CA HIS A 102 -9.43 1.31 13.04
C HIS A 102 -9.35 2.64 13.78
N GLU A 103 -9.96 3.69 13.24
CA GLU A 103 -9.82 5.05 13.79
C GLU A 103 -10.39 5.17 15.22
N ALA A 104 -11.54 4.53 15.50
CA ALA A 104 -12.21 4.67 16.78
C ALA A 104 -11.45 4.01 17.94
N THR A 105 -10.84 2.84 17.71
CA THR A 105 -10.16 2.05 18.76
C THR A 105 -8.64 2.18 18.74
N GLY A 106 -8.08 2.67 17.64
CA GLY A 106 -6.64 2.70 17.42
C GLY A 106 -6.02 1.33 17.10
N ARG A 107 -6.83 0.27 16.98
CA ARG A 107 -6.36 -1.07 16.60
C ARG A 107 -5.70 -1.03 15.23
N VAL A 108 -4.54 -1.66 15.12
CA VAL A 108 -3.75 -1.70 13.86
C VAL A 108 -3.45 -3.14 13.49
N GLY A 109 -3.79 -3.51 12.26
CA GLY A 109 -3.34 -4.73 11.62
C GLY A 109 -2.21 -4.46 10.64
N ARG A 110 -1.30 -5.41 10.49
CA ARG A 110 -0.18 -5.34 9.55
C ARG A 110 -0.07 -6.64 8.77
N ILE A 111 0.18 -6.52 7.48
CA ILE A 111 0.63 -7.63 6.65
C ILE A 111 1.77 -7.16 5.73
N ASN A 112 2.78 -8.00 5.55
CA ASN A 112 3.83 -7.73 4.57
C ASN A 112 3.28 -7.85 3.15
N PHE A 113 3.68 -6.95 2.27
CA PHE A 113 3.17 -6.92 0.90
C PHE A 113 3.46 -8.22 0.13
N ARG A 114 4.62 -8.83 0.37
CA ARG A 114 5.02 -10.11 -0.25
C ARG A 114 4.10 -11.26 0.17
N ASP A 115 3.67 -11.28 1.43
CA ASP A 115 2.76 -12.31 1.95
C ASP A 115 1.32 -12.09 1.47
N ALA A 116 0.94 -10.85 1.20
CA ALA A 116 -0.37 -10.49 0.68
C ALA A 116 -0.55 -10.80 -0.82
N GLU A 117 0.51 -10.73 -1.63
CA GLU A 117 0.43 -10.92 -3.09
C GLU A 117 -0.18 -12.26 -3.51
N PRO A 118 0.20 -13.43 -2.96
CA PRO A 118 -0.42 -14.71 -3.34
C PRO A 118 -1.92 -14.75 -3.03
N LEU A 119 -2.34 -14.16 -1.92
CA LEU A 119 -3.76 -14.07 -1.52
C LEU A 119 -4.53 -13.14 -2.45
N ALA A 120 -3.91 -12.04 -2.86
CA ALA A 120 -4.48 -11.15 -3.86
C ALA A 120 -4.66 -11.82 -5.23
N ALA A 121 -3.74 -12.69 -5.63
CA ALA A 121 -3.87 -13.48 -6.85
C ALA A 121 -5.07 -14.45 -6.78
N MET A 122 -5.28 -15.14 -5.65
CA MET A 122 -6.47 -15.96 -5.40
C MET A 122 -7.77 -15.13 -5.49
N TYR A 123 -7.77 -13.98 -4.87
CA TYR A 123 -8.90 -13.05 -4.87
C TYR A 123 -9.28 -12.62 -6.29
N LYS A 124 -8.30 -12.26 -7.12
CA LYS A 124 -8.49 -11.93 -8.53
C LYS A 124 -8.99 -13.10 -9.37
N ALA A 125 -8.57 -14.33 -9.04
CA ALA A 125 -9.00 -15.55 -9.72
C ALA A 125 -10.44 -15.96 -9.38
N GLY A 126 -11.13 -15.24 -8.48
CA GLY A 126 -12.51 -15.50 -8.10
C GLY A 126 -12.68 -16.30 -6.80
N GLU A 127 -11.62 -16.76 -6.16
CA GLU A 127 -11.64 -17.47 -4.87
C GLU A 127 -11.73 -16.46 -3.70
N ARG A 128 -12.73 -15.58 -3.73
CA ARG A 128 -12.81 -14.40 -2.85
C ARG A 128 -13.01 -14.75 -1.38
N GLU A 129 -13.90 -15.67 -1.06
CA GLU A 129 -14.17 -16.07 0.31
C GLU A 129 -12.95 -16.69 0.98
N LYS A 130 -12.29 -17.62 0.26
CA LYS A 130 -11.07 -18.27 0.72
C LYS A 130 -9.94 -17.26 0.92
N ALA A 131 -9.69 -16.41 -0.06
CA ALA A 131 -8.67 -15.38 0.01
C ALA A 131 -8.92 -14.41 1.19
N THR A 132 -10.16 -14.02 1.42
CA THR A 132 -10.54 -13.13 2.53
C THR A 132 -10.31 -13.79 3.88
N SER A 133 -10.67 -15.07 4.03
CA SER A 133 -10.44 -15.83 5.26
C SER A 133 -8.94 -15.99 5.55
N GLU A 134 -8.16 -16.40 4.56
CA GLU A 134 -6.71 -16.57 4.70
C GLU A 134 -6.00 -15.22 4.96
N MET A 135 -6.49 -14.14 4.36
CA MET A 135 -5.97 -12.79 4.64
C MET A 135 -6.26 -12.37 6.09
N ALA A 136 -7.46 -12.61 6.58
CA ALA A 136 -7.82 -12.33 7.99
C ALA A 136 -6.89 -13.03 8.99
N ASP A 137 -6.55 -14.29 8.69
CA ASP A 137 -5.65 -15.09 9.52
C ASP A 137 -4.17 -14.66 9.39
N SER A 138 -3.81 -14.00 8.30
CA SER A 138 -2.43 -13.58 8.00
C SER A 138 -2.10 -12.19 8.55
N ILE A 139 -3.10 -11.39 8.91
CA ILE A 139 -2.88 -10.05 9.47
C ILE A 139 -2.43 -10.19 10.93
N THR A 140 -1.29 -9.57 11.26
CA THR A 140 -0.81 -9.44 12.63
C THR A 140 -1.45 -8.21 13.27
N TRP A 141 -2.16 -8.40 14.38
CA TRP A 141 -2.88 -7.35 15.09
C TRP A 141 -2.10 -6.85 16.31
N HIS A 142 -2.15 -5.52 16.54
CA HIS A 142 -1.53 -4.80 17.66
C HIS A 142 -2.53 -3.91 18.39
#